data_7eaecdcf61659f0f1febf0172f9e3e26
#
_entry.id   7eaecdcf61659f0f1febf0172f9e3e26
#
_cell.length_a   1.000
_cell.length_b   1.000
_cell.length_c   1.000
_cell.angle_alpha   90.00
_cell.angle_beta   90.00
_cell.angle_gamma   90.00
#
_symmetry.space_group_name_H-M   'P 1'
#
loop_
_entity.id
_entity.type
_entity.pdbx_description
1 polymer ?
#
loop_
_entity_poly.entity_id
_entity_poly.type
_entity_poly.pdbx_seq_one_letter_code
_entity_poly.pdbx_strand_id
1 'polypeptide(L)' 'MRFRVNAIAPGMFRTRMTEAVLERAESFVAGSTPLGRIGKPGELVPAVLFLASEGASYITGQVIAIDGGRTAQ' A
#
# COMPACT_ATOMS: atom_id res chain seq x y z
N MET A 1 5.78 -1.78 27.20
CA MET A 1 6.21 -1.10 25.97
C MET A 1 5.30 0.10 25.75
N ARG A 2 5.87 1.25 25.52
CA ARG A 2 5.11 2.49 25.40
C ARG A 2 4.91 2.98 23.97
N PHE A 3 5.48 2.29 23.02
CA PHE A 3 5.35 2.70 21.63
C PHE A 3 5.04 1.48 20.79
N ARG A 4 4.50 1.75 19.63
CA ARG A 4 4.13 0.73 18.68
C ARG A 4 4.97 0.90 17.42
N VAL A 5 5.30 -0.22 16.79
CA VAL A 5 6.05 -0.21 15.54
C VAL A 5 5.31 -1.08 14.54
N ASN A 6 4.86 -0.48 13.46
CA ASN A 6 4.21 -1.18 12.35
C ASN A 6 4.86 -0.74 11.05
N ALA A 7 4.70 -1.54 10.03
CA ALA A 7 5.22 -1.24 8.71
C ALA A 7 4.10 -1.36 7.68
N ILE A 8 4.21 -0.61 6.59
CA ILE A 8 3.36 -0.81 5.42
C ILE A 8 4.21 -1.38 4.29
N ALA A 9 3.61 -2.26 3.51
CA ALA A 9 4.24 -2.82 2.32
C ALA A 9 3.38 -2.41 1.12
N PRO A 10 3.70 -1.28 0.47
CA PRO A 10 2.89 -0.82 -0.66
C PRO A 10 3.16 -1.65 -1.90
N GLY A 11 2.12 -1.84 -2.70
CA GLY A 11 2.26 -2.43 -4.02
C GLY A 11 2.68 -1.38 -5.04
N MET A 12 2.14 -1.49 -6.25
CA MET A 12 2.46 -0.53 -7.30
C MET A 12 1.53 0.68 -7.21
N PHE A 13 2.13 1.82 -6.96
CA PHE A 13 1.42 3.10 -6.90
C PHE A 13 1.99 4.04 -7.96
N ARG A 14 1.15 4.91 -8.47
CA ARG A 14 1.57 5.88 -9.47
C ARG A 14 2.32 7.03 -8.79
N THR A 15 3.63 7.05 -8.96
CA THR A 15 4.51 8.09 -8.43
C THR A 15 5.48 8.52 -9.52
N ARG A 16 6.30 9.53 -9.26
CA ARG A 16 7.35 9.92 -10.20
C ARG A 16 8.29 8.77 -10.51
N MET A 17 8.62 7.96 -9.49
CA MET A 17 9.56 6.84 -9.65
C MET A 17 8.99 5.71 -10.47
N THR A 18 7.67 5.51 -10.43
CA THR A 18 7.03 4.40 -11.13
C THR A 18 6.47 4.80 -12.50
N GLU A 19 6.43 6.08 -12.81
CA GLU A 19 5.74 6.57 -14.01
C GLU A 19 6.32 5.99 -15.31
N ALA A 20 7.65 5.93 -15.41
CA ALA A 20 8.28 5.37 -16.60
C ALA A 20 7.95 3.88 -16.77
N VAL A 21 7.88 3.13 -15.69
CA VAL A 21 7.48 1.73 -15.72
C VAL A 21 6.03 1.59 -16.12
N LEU A 22 5.16 2.44 -15.54
CA LEU A 22 3.71 2.38 -15.82
C LEU A 22 3.38 2.77 -17.24
N GLU A 23 4.13 3.65 -17.87
CA GLU A 23 3.93 3.97 -19.28
C GLU A 23 4.00 2.72 -20.17
N ARG A 24 4.84 1.75 -19.79
CA ARG A 24 5.05 0.54 -20.59
C ARG A 24 4.28 -0.66 -20.11
N ALA A 25 3.98 -0.73 -18.82
CA ALA A 25 3.51 -1.96 -18.21
C ALA A 25 2.26 -1.78 -17.35
N GLU A 26 1.58 -0.64 -17.43
CA GLU A 26 0.41 -0.40 -16.57
C GLU A 26 -0.64 -1.49 -16.72
N SER A 27 -0.99 -1.85 -17.94
CA SER A 27 -2.01 -2.87 -18.19
C SER A 27 -1.61 -4.22 -17.62
N PHE A 28 -0.34 -4.56 -17.71
CA PHE A 28 0.17 -5.81 -17.16
C PHE A 28 0.09 -5.82 -15.63
N VAL A 29 0.53 -4.75 -14.99
CA VAL A 29 0.51 -4.64 -13.54
C VAL A 29 -0.92 -4.61 -13.01
N ALA A 30 -1.78 -3.81 -13.62
CA ALA A 30 -3.19 -3.74 -13.25
C ALA A 30 -3.88 -5.09 -13.43
N GLY A 31 -3.57 -5.78 -14.52
CA GLY A 31 -4.15 -7.10 -14.81
C GLY A 31 -3.71 -8.17 -13.82
N SER A 32 -2.54 -8.02 -13.19
CA SER A 32 -2.06 -8.97 -12.19
C SER A 32 -2.45 -8.58 -10.76
N THR A 33 -3.19 -7.49 -10.60
CA THR A 33 -3.65 -7.00 -9.30
C THR A 33 -5.14 -7.33 -9.14
N PRO A 34 -5.56 -8.01 -8.08
CA PRO A 34 -6.97 -8.37 -7.90
C PRO A 34 -7.96 -7.22 -8.01
N LEU A 35 -7.61 -6.02 -7.51
CA LEU A 35 -8.50 -4.87 -7.67
C LEU A 35 -8.48 -4.30 -9.09
N GLY A 36 -7.59 -4.78 -9.95
CA GLY A 36 -7.60 -4.44 -11.37
C GLY A 36 -7.08 -3.05 -11.71
N ARG A 37 -6.34 -2.43 -10.81
CA ARG A 37 -5.83 -1.08 -11.06
C ARG A 37 -4.55 -0.79 -10.26
N ILE A 38 -3.89 0.28 -10.67
CA ILE A 38 -2.73 0.82 -9.96
C ILE A 38 -3.24 1.69 -8.81
N GLY A 39 -2.53 1.67 -7.69
CA GLY A 39 -2.88 2.50 -6.55
C GLY A 39 -2.55 3.98 -6.79
N LYS A 40 -3.32 4.86 -6.19
CA LYS A 40 -3.07 6.29 -6.21
C LYS A 40 -2.30 6.69 -4.95
N PRO A 41 -1.34 7.65 -5.04
CA PRO A 41 -0.54 8.04 -3.88
C PRO A 41 -1.37 8.40 -2.64
N GLY A 42 -2.49 9.07 -2.82
CA GLY A 42 -3.37 9.44 -1.72
C GLY A 42 -4.00 8.25 -1.00
N GLU A 43 -3.92 7.06 -1.56
CA GLU A 43 -4.50 5.88 -0.92
C GLU A 43 -3.58 5.28 0.16
N LEU A 44 -2.32 5.69 0.22
CA LEU A 44 -1.42 5.29 1.31
C LEU A 44 -1.62 6.13 2.56
N VAL A 45 -1.99 7.39 2.39
CA VAL A 45 -2.06 8.36 3.50
C VAL A 45 -3.04 7.93 4.59
N PRO A 46 -4.29 7.52 4.28
CA PRO A 46 -5.22 7.09 5.32
C PRO A 46 -4.71 5.91 6.14
N ALA A 47 -3.99 4.97 5.50
CA ALA A 47 -3.44 3.81 6.20
C ALA A 47 -2.37 4.23 7.21
N VAL A 48 -1.47 5.14 6.80
CA VAL A 48 -0.43 5.65 7.70
C VAL A 48 -1.06 6.42 8.85
N LEU A 49 -2.04 7.27 8.56
CA LEU A 49 -2.73 8.04 9.60
C LEU A 49 -3.46 7.14 10.57
N PHE A 50 -4.11 6.09 10.10
CA PHE A 50 -4.77 5.13 10.96
C PHE A 50 -3.79 4.46 11.91
N LEU A 51 -2.67 3.95 11.37
CA LEU A 51 -1.67 3.27 12.19
C LEU A 51 -1.01 4.19 13.21
N ALA A 52 -0.95 5.49 12.92
CA ALA A 52 -0.41 6.48 13.84
C ALA A 52 -1.44 6.97 14.87
N SER A 53 -2.71 6.62 14.70
CA SER A 53 -3.80 7.12 15.53
C SER A 53 -4.07 6.24 16.73
N GLU A 54 -4.88 6.75 17.65
CA GLU A 54 -5.32 5.97 18.81
C GLU A 54 -6.24 4.81 18.40
N GLY A 55 -6.87 4.89 17.24
CA GLY A 55 -7.67 3.79 16.70
C GLY A 55 -6.86 2.53 16.49
N ALA A 56 -5.54 2.64 16.38
CA ALA A 56 -4.63 1.51 16.22
C ALA A 56 -3.84 1.20 17.51
N SER A 57 -4.37 1.60 18.65
CA SER A 57 -3.64 1.53 19.93
C SER A 57 -3.28 0.11 20.35
N TYR A 58 -3.97 -0.90 19.85
CA TYR A 58 -3.68 -2.30 20.16
C TYR A 58 -3.00 -3.03 19.01
N ILE A 59 -2.48 -2.29 18.01
CA ILE A 59 -1.82 -2.84 16.82
C ILE A 59 -0.33 -2.53 16.90
N THR A 60 0.50 -3.56 16.95
CA THR A 60 1.95 -3.40 16.88
C THR A 60 2.57 -4.65 16.29
N GLY A 61 3.75 -4.50 15.71
CA GLY A 61 4.48 -5.63 15.13
C GLY A 61 3.91 -6.12 13.81
N GLN A 62 3.05 -5.35 13.14
CA GLN A 62 2.41 -5.78 11.92
C GLN A 62 3.05 -5.18 10.68
N VAL A 63 3.02 -5.95 9.60
CA VAL A 63 3.33 -5.47 8.26
C VAL A 63 2.01 -5.54 7.48
N ILE A 64 1.52 -4.39 7.04
CA ILE A 64 0.24 -4.31 6.35
C ILE A 64 0.47 -4.05 4.87
N ALA A 65 0.05 -4.98 4.04
CA ALA A 65 0.16 -4.84 2.59
C ALA A 65 -0.95 -3.94 2.07
N ILE A 66 -0.56 -2.96 1.25
CA ILE A 66 -1.50 -2.04 0.61
C ILE A 66 -1.21 -2.14 -0.89
N ASP A 67 -1.77 -3.17 -1.52
CA ASP A 67 -1.35 -3.60 -2.84
C ASP A 67 -2.49 -4.08 -3.74
N GLY A 68 -3.72 -3.71 -3.41
CA GLY A 68 -4.88 -4.13 -4.20
C GLY A 68 -5.13 -5.63 -4.16
N GLY A 69 -4.58 -6.33 -3.18
CA GLY A 69 -4.77 -7.77 -2.99
C GLY A 69 -3.71 -8.64 -3.64
N ARG A 70 -2.65 -8.03 -4.20
CA ARG A 70 -1.65 -8.79 -4.94
C ARG A 70 -0.99 -9.90 -4.13
N THR A 71 -0.63 -9.64 -2.87
CA THR A 71 0.03 -10.63 -2.03
C THR A 71 -0.94 -11.63 -1.41
N ALA A 72 -2.23 -11.42 -1.56
CA ALA A 72 -3.25 -12.34 -1.06
C ALA A 72 -3.58 -13.45 -2.06
N GLN A 73 -2.94 -13.45 -3.21
CA GLN A 73 -3.15 -14.46 -4.25
C GLN A 73 -2.45 -15.77 -3.92
#